data_42d3e91a38a0a55059f985c2741ee7b0
#
_entry.id   42d3e91a38a0a55059f985c2741ee7b0
#
_cell.length_a   1.000
_cell.length_b   1.000
_cell.length_c   1.000
_cell.angle_alpha   90.00
_cell.angle_beta   90.00
_cell.angle_gamma   90.00
#
_symmetry.space_group_name_H-M   'P 1'
#
loop_
_entity.id
_entity.type
_entity.pdbx_description
1 polymer ?
#
loop_
_entity_poly.entity_id
_entity_poly.type
_entity_poly.pdbx_seq_one_letter_code
_entity_poly.pdbx_strand_id
1 'polypeptide(L)'
;MSLFADVILPLPLPGTFTYRIPRELEEKLLPGCRVTVPFGSKKSYTALVASLHDNEPADYATKEIKELLDETPIITGKQMELWEWISRYYLCSLGEIYKAAIPQGLKGEFRPRTEQRVRINQKYNDEKGIKLILQSLNRAPRQQRL
;
A
#
# COMPACT_ATOMS: atom_id res chain seq x y z
N MET A 1 18.94 -21.57 2.11
CA MET A 1 17.68 -22.26 2.48
C MET A 1 16.55 -21.48 1.85
N SER A 2 15.55 -22.17 1.32
CA SER A 2 14.37 -21.44 0.80
C SER A 2 13.50 -21.05 2.00
N LEU A 3 13.26 -19.76 2.18
CA LEU A 3 12.36 -19.25 3.19
C LEU A 3 10.97 -19.02 2.61
N PHE A 4 9.95 -19.21 3.43
CA PHE A 4 8.55 -19.02 3.08
C PHE A 4 7.91 -18.03 4.01
N ALA A 5 6.91 -17.33 3.51
CA ALA A 5 6.09 -16.40 4.27
C ALA A 5 4.62 -16.78 4.15
N ASP A 6 3.95 -16.86 5.27
CA ASP A 6 2.50 -16.87 5.31
C ASP A 6 1.98 -15.45 5.24
N VAL A 7 1.09 -15.19 4.30
CA VAL A 7 0.52 -13.86 4.08
C VAL A 7 -0.99 -13.85 4.20
N ILE A 8 -1.52 -12.74 4.65
CA ILE A 8 -2.96 -12.44 4.72
C ILE A 8 -3.33 -11.63 3.49
N LEU A 9 -4.20 -12.15 2.65
CA LEU A 9 -4.77 -11.46 1.51
C LEU A 9 -6.01 -10.65 1.92
N PRO A 10 -6.30 -9.48 1.32
CA PRO A 10 -7.52 -8.70 1.59
C PRO A 10 -8.76 -9.32 0.94
N LEU A 11 -8.95 -10.60 1.14
CA LEU A 11 -10.03 -11.40 0.57
C LEU A 11 -10.76 -12.17 1.68
N PRO A 12 -12.06 -12.44 1.53
CA PRO A 12 -12.84 -13.23 2.49
C PRO A 12 -12.55 -14.73 2.32
N LEU A 13 -11.28 -15.10 2.50
CA LEU A 13 -10.81 -16.47 2.38
C LEU A 13 -10.27 -16.93 3.74
N PRO A 14 -10.49 -18.20 4.11
CA PRO A 14 -9.98 -18.74 5.36
C PRO A 14 -8.46 -18.92 5.32
N GLY A 15 -7.81 -18.68 6.46
CA GLY A 15 -6.40 -18.94 6.67
C GLY A 15 -5.45 -17.93 6.02
N THR A 16 -4.20 -18.34 5.92
CA THR A 16 -3.09 -17.62 5.30
C THR A 16 -2.65 -18.36 4.04
N PHE A 17 -1.88 -17.68 3.20
CA PHE A 17 -1.35 -18.25 1.96
C PHE A 17 0.17 -18.21 1.98
N THR A 18 0.81 -19.33 1.71
CA THR A 18 2.26 -19.44 1.73
C THR A 18 2.88 -19.05 0.40
N TYR A 19 3.88 -18.18 0.46
CA TYR A 19 4.67 -17.73 -0.69
C TYR A 19 6.15 -17.95 -0.42
N ARG A 20 6.90 -18.22 -1.49
CA ARG A 20 8.36 -18.28 -1.44
C ARG A 20 8.94 -16.87 -1.35
N ILE A 21 9.95 -16.70 -0.51
CA ILE A 21 10.67 -15.44 -0.36
C ILE A 21 11.84 -15.44 -1.35
N PRO A 22 11.93 -14.46 -2.27
CA PRO A 22 13.11 -14.26 -3.09
C PRO A 22 14.35 -14.00 -2.23
N ARG A 23 15.52 -14.49 -2.64
CA ARG A 23 16.79 -14.33 -1.89
C ARG A 23 17.11 -12.88 -1.53
N GLU A 24 16.74 -11.94 -2.39
CA GLU A 24 16.96 -10.51 -2.21
C GLU A 24 16.15 -9.91 -1.05
N LEU A 25 15.08 -10.59 -0.64
CA LEU A 25 14.15 -10.15 0.42
C LEU A 25 14.31 -10.94 1.72
N GLU A 26 15.08 -12.03 1.75
CA GLU A 26 15.22 -12.90 2.93
C GLU A 26 15.67 -12.15 4.19
N GLU A 27 16.61 -11.20 4.06
CA GLU A 27 17.12 -10.41 5.19
C GLU A 27 16.27 -9.19 5.54
N LYS A 28 15.38 -8.77 4.65
CA LYS A 28 14.61 -7.52 4.79
C LYS A 28 13.15 -7.76 5.19
N LEU A 29 12.63 -8.94 4.86
CA LEU A 29 11.23 -9.25 5.08
C LEU A 29 10.97 -9.56 6.55
N LEU A 30 10.03 -8.84 7.15
CA LEU A 30 9.62 -9.00 8.53
C LEU A 30 8.10 -9.24 8.62
N PRO A 31 7.63 -10.00 9.63
CA PRO A 31 6.20 -10.07 9.94
C PRO A 31 5.63 -8.68 10.19
N GLY A 32 4.44 -8.41 9.65
CA GLY A 32 3.80 -7.10 9.71
C GLY A 32 4.13 -6.15 8.56
N CYS A 33 5.04 -6.50 7.65
CA CYS A 33 5.28 -5.76 6.41
C CYS A 33 4.26 -6.13 5.33
N ARG A 34 4.01 -5.19 4.42
CA ARG A 34 3.19 -5.45 3.23
C ARG A 34 4.07 -5.92 2.09
N VAL A 35 3.53 -6.82 1.32
CA VAL A 35 4.17 -7.37 0.12
C VAL A 35 3.19 -7.42 -1.04
N THR A 36 3.69 -7.35 -2.26
CA THR A 36 2.91 -7.62 -3.46
C THR A 36 3.05 -9.09 -3.83
N VAL A 37 1.95 -9.80 -3.90
CA VAL A 37 1.91 -11.22 -4.25
C VAL A 37 0.99 -11.51 -5.43
N PRO A 38 1.33 -12.45 -6.30
CA PRO A 38 0.45 -12.90 -7.38
C PRO A 38 -0.61 -13.86 -6.82
N PHE A 39 -1.88 -13.63 -7.12
CA PHE A 39 -2.97 -14.51 -6.73
C PHE A 39 -3.87 -14.83 -7.93
N GLY A 40 -4.20 -16.12 -8.12
CA GLY A 40 -4.86 -16.59 -9.33
C GLY A 40 -3.98 -16.48 -10.58
N SER A 41 -4.57 -16.28 -11.77
CA SER A 41 -3.85 -16.30 -13.04
C SER A 41 -3.28 -14.94 -13.46
N LYS A 42 -3.92 -13.83 -13.09
CA LYS A 42 -3.58 -12.49 -13.63
C LYS A 42 -3.56 -11.36 -12.60
N LYS A 43 -3.98 -11.61 -11.35
CA LYS A 43 -4.11 -10.56 -10.34
C LYS A 43 -2.94 -10.57 -9.38
N SER A 44 -2.54 -9.38 -8.92
CA SER A 44 -1.64 -9.21 -7.80
C SER A 44 -2.37 -8.46 -6.69
N TYR A 45 -2.07 -8.81 -5.45
CA TYR A 45 -2.66 -8.18 -4.27
C TYR A 45 -1.57 -7.68 -3.34
N THR A 46 -1.86 -6.62 -2.63
CA THR A 46 -1.08 -6.20 -1.47
C THR A 46 -1.51 -7.07 -0.30
N ALA A 47 -0.60 -7.91 0.16
CA ALA A 47 -0.79 -8.83 1.28
C ALA A 47 0.02 -8.37 2.49
N LEU A 48 -0.36 -8.84 3.67
CA LEU A 48 0.36 -8.61 4.91
C LEU A 48 1.07 -9.88 5.33
N VAL A 49 2.37 -9.80 5.64
CA VAL A 49 3.15 -10.94 6.15
C VAL A 49 2.72 -11.24 7.58
N ALA A 50 2.23 -12.45 7.82
CA ALA A 50 1.83 -12.93 9.14
C ALA A 50 2.99 -13.62 9.85
N SER A 51 3.69 -14.54 9.18
CA SER A 51 4.80 -15.31 9.73
C SER A 51 5.83 -15.67 8.66
N LEU A 52 7.04 -16.03 9.13
CA LEU A 52 8.12 -16.52 8.28
C LEU A 52 8.48 -17.94 8.78
N HIS A 53 8.75 -18.85 7.84
CA HIS A 53 9.13 -20.23 8.16
C HIS A 53 9.94 -20.85 7.01
N ASP A 54 10.48 -22.05 7.23
CA ASP A 54 11.26 -22.82 6.27
C ASP A 54 10.52 -24.04 5.69
N ASN A 55 9.23 -24.22 6.06
CA ASN A 55 8.41 -25.33 5.62
C ASN A 55 7.78 -25.06 4.27
N GLU A 56 8.17 -25.81 3.23
CA GLU A 56 7.50 -25.76 1.94
C GLU A 56 6.18 -26.52 1.97
N PRO A 57 5.05 -25.93 1.53
CA PRO A 57 3.79 -26.66 1.41
C PRO A 57 3.92 -27.83 0.42
N ALA A 58 3.45 -29.00 0.83
CA ALA A 58 3.48 -30.21 -0.02
C ALA A 58 2.34 -30.24 -1.05
N ASP A 59 1.25 -29.53 -0.79
CA ASP A 59 -0.01 -29.69 -1.54
C ASP A 59 -0.10 -28.82 -2.80
N TYR A 60 0.75 -27.78 -2.92
CA TYR A 60 0.73 -26.88 -4.08
C TYR A 60 2.08 -26.21 -4.35
N ALA A 61 2.31 -25.86 -5.62
CA ALA A 61 3.48 -25.09 -6.00
C ALA A 61 3.40 -23.65 -5.48
N THR A 62 4.33 -23.26 -4.63
CA THR A 62 4.39 -21.91 -4.09
C THR A 62 4.81 -20.90 -5.14
N LYS A 63 4.10 -19.78 -5.20
CA LYS A 63 4.50 -18.62 -5.99
C LYS A 63 5.45 -17.74 -5.18
N GLU A 64 6.22 -16.91 -5.87
CA GLU A 64 7.14 -15.97 -5.22
C GLU A 64 6.48 -14.64 -4.91
N ILE A 65 6.93 -14.02 -3.80
CA ILE A 65 6.64 -12.61 -3.49
C ILE A 65 7.27 -11.76 -4.59
N LYS A 66 6.50 -10.80 -5.13
CA LYS A 66 6.99 -9.91 -6.19
C LYS A 66 7.80 -8.74 -5.66
N GLU A 67 7.34 -8.15 -4.57
CA GLU A 67 7.87 -6.89 -4.08
C GLU A 67 7.59 -6.71 -2.57
N LEU A 68 8.53 -6.13 -1.86
CA LEU A 68 8.38 -5.65 -0.48
C LEU A 68 8.02 -4.16 -0.53
N LEU A 69 6.92 -3.79 0.11
CA LEU A 69 6.39 -2.42 0.08
C LEU A 69 6.83 -1.57 1.28
N ASP A 70 7.23 -2.19 2.37
CA ASP A 70 7.58 -1.50 3.62
C ASP A 70 8.98 -1.91 4.10
N GLU A 71 9.79 -0.94 4.49
CA GLU A 71 11.08 -1.17 5.15
C GLU A 71 10.92 -1.58 6.62
N THR A 72 9.79 -1.22 7.23
CA THR A 72 9.46 -1.53 8.63
C THR A 72 8.03 -2.05 8.73
N PRO A 73 7.75 -2.95 9.69
CA PRO A 73 6.41 -3.48 9.90
C PRO A 73 5.39 -2.37 10.16
N ILE A 74 4.26 -2.38 9.45
CA ILE A 74 3.13 -1.48 9.69
C ILE A 74 2.16 -2.02 10.75
N ILE A 75 2.26 -3.31 11.04
CA ILE A 75 1.46 -4.02 12.06
C ILE A 75 2.41 -4.68 13.05
N THR A 76 2.17 -4.48 14.33
CA THR A 76 2.91 -5.12 15.41
C THR A 76 2.37 -6.53 15.71
N GLY A 77 3.18 -7.36 16.38
CA GLY A 77 2.74 -8.69 16.80
C GLY A 77 1.48 -8.67 17.68
N LYS A 78 1.36 -7.70 18.61
CA LYS A 78 0.15 -7.53 19.44
C LYS A 78 -1.10 -7.18 18.65
N GLN A 79 -0.96 -6.41 17.59
CA GLN A 79 -2.08 -6.13 16.69
C GLN A 79 -2.48 -7.37 15.90
N MET A 80 -1.52 -8.20 15.50
CA MET A 80 -1.80 -9.47 14.85
C MET A 80 -2.56 -10.43 15.77
N GLU A 81 -2.13 -10.57 17.03
CA GLU A 81 -2.84 -11.34 18.07
C GLU A 81 -4.28 -10.84 18.25
N LEU A 82 -4.50 -9.52 18.27
CA LEU A 82 -5.83 -8.93 18.32
C LEU A 82 -6.67 -9.33 17.11
N TRP A 83 -6.10 -9.32 15.90
CA TRP A 83 -6.81 -9.73 14.69
C TRP A 83 -7.20 -11.20 14.72
N GLU A 84 -6.33 -12.07 15.22
CA GLU A 84 -6.65 -13.48 15.41
C GLU A 84 -7.78 -13.69 16.43
N TRP A 85 -7.77 -12.92 17.52
CA TRP A 85 -8.85 -12.93 18.50
C TRP A 85 -10.17 -12.47 17.88
N ILE A 86 -10.17 -11.34 17.15
CA ILE A 86 -11.36 -10.82 16.43
C ILE A 86 -11.88 -11.87 15.44
N SER A 87 -11.00 -12.51 14.67
CA SER A 87 -11.34 -13.56 13.72
C SER A 87 -12.10 -14.72 14.37
N ARG A 88 -11.61 -15.18 15.51
CA ARG A 88 -12.25 -16.27 16.27
C ARG A 88 -13.57 -15.85 16.91
N TYR A 89 -13.63 -14.63 17.45
CA TYR A 89 -14.82 -14.13 18.16
C TYR A 89 -15.98 -13.83 17.20
N TYR A 90 -15.70 -13.19 16.09
CA TYR A 90 -16.71 -12.79 15.09
C TYR A 90 -16.87 -13.79 13.94
N LEU A 91 -16.11 -14.89 13.93
CA LEU A 91 -16.13 -15.91 12.88
C LEU A 91 -15.90 -15.31 11.47
N CYS A 92 -15.02 -14.32 11.37
CA CYS A 92 -14.62 -13.69 10.11
C CYS A 92 -13.18 -14.04 9.73
N SER A 93 -12.84 -13.93 8.47
CA SER A 93 -11.48 -14.21 7.99
C SER A 93 -10.49 -13.10 8.36
N LEU A 94 -9.20 -13.43 8.51
CA LEU A 94 -8.14 -12.45 8.70
C LEU A 94 -8.07 -11.44 7.54
N GLY A 95 -8.42 -11.87 6.31
CA GLY A 95 -8.47 -11.00 5.15
C GLY A 95 -9.54 -9.92 5.22
N GLU A 96 -10.70 -10.23 5.82
CA GLU A 96 -11.76 -9.23 6.07
C GLU A 96 -11.31 -8.23 7.12
N ILE A 97 -10.65 -8.69 8.19
CA ILE A 97 -10.10 -7.82 9.24
C ILE A 97 -9.01 -6.91 8.64
N TYR A 98 -8.08 -7.46 7.87
CA TYR A 98 -7.05 -6.70 7.17
C TYR A 98 -7.68 -5.61 6.29
N LYS A 99 -8.71 -5.96 5.52
CA LYS A 99 -9.43 -5.02 4.67
C LYS A 99 -10.12 -3.91 5.47
N ALA A 100 -10.63 -4.18 6.65
CA ALA A 100 -11.28 -3.20 7.51
C ALA A 100 -10.28 -2.34 8.29
N ALA A 101 -9.23 -2.94 8.83
CA ALA A 101 -8.27 -2.29 9.72
C ALA A 101 -7.28 -1.38 8.99
N ILE A 102 -6.89 -1.71 7.76
CA ILE A 102 -5.90 -0.93 7.02
C ILE A 102 -6.58 0.19 6.22
N PRO A 103 -6.15 1.45 6.39
CA PRO A 103 -6.66 2.58 5.61
C PRO A 103 -6.49 2.38 4.10
N GLN A 104 -7.41 2.94 3.32
CA GLN A 104 -7.43 2.78 1.86
C GLN A 104 -6.11 3.18 1.19
N GLY A 105 -5.45 4.24 1.68
CA GLY A 105 -4.16 4.70 1.15
C GLY A 105 -2.99 3.72 1.37
N LEU A 106 -3.13 2.78 2.30
CA LEU A 106 -2.12 1.75 2.59
C LEU A 106 -2.45 0.38 1.96
N LYS A 107 -3.58 0.24 1.26
CA LYS A 107 -3.99 -1.03 0.62
C LYS A 107 -3.33 -1.30 -0.74
N GLY A 108 -2.54 -0.37 -1.23
CA GLY A 108 -1.83 -0.47 -2.49
C GLY A 108 -0.59 0.41 -2.47
N GLU A 109 -0.03 0.65 -3.64
CA GLU A 109 1.06 1.60 -3.82
C GLU A 109 0.60 3.00 -3.36
N PHE A 110 1.30 3.58 -2.40
CA PHE A 110 0.99 4.91 -1.92
C PHE A 110 1.29 5.94 -3.03
N ARG A 111 0.24 6.58 -3.52
CA ARG A 111 0.36 7.70 -4.44
C ARG A 111 -0.04 8.97 -3.72
N PRO A 112 0.92 9.85 -3.39
CA PRO A 112 0.58 11.11 -2.74
C PRO A 112 -0.35 11.91 -3.65
N ARG A 113 -1.44 12.42 -3.07
CA ARG A 113 -2.33 13.31 -3.77
C ARG A 113 -1.63 14.65 -3.94
N THR A 114 -1.22 14.97 -5.15
CA THR A 114 -0.64 16.27 -5.50
C THR A 114 -1.76 17.27 -5.75
N GLU A 115 -1.73 18.39 -5.05
CA GLU A 115 -2.58 19.53 -5.33
C GLU A 115 -1.79 20.51 -6.20
N GLN A 116 -2.37 20.89 -7.32
CA GLN A 116 -1.81 22.01 -8.08
C GLN A 116 -2.10 23.30 -7.33
N ARG A 117 -1.04 23.95 -6.85
CA ARG A 117 -1.14 25.26 -6.22
C ARG A 117 -0.57 26.31 -7.15
N VAL A 118 -1.35 27.34 -7.41
CA VAL A 118 -0.89 28.52 -8.14
C VAL A 118 -0.35 29.53 -7.14
N ARG A 119 0.87 29.98 -7.33
CA ARG A 119 1.50 31.03 -6.53
C ARG A 119 1.82 32.21 -7.46
N ILE A 120 1.46 33.41 -7.03
CA ILE A 120 1.85 34.62 -7.73
C ILE A 120 3.39 34.70 -7.70
N ASN A 121 4.00 34.92 -8.87
CA ASN A 121 5.45 35.12 -8.97
C ASN A 121 5.81 36.40 -8.24
N GLN A 122 6.89 36.38 -7.44
CA GLN A 122 7.37 37.53 -6.65
C GLN A 122 7.54 38.80 -7.49
N LYS A 123 7.92 38.67 -8.76
CA LYS A 123 8.07 39.77 -9.70
C LYS A 123 6.76 40.55 -9.95
N TYR A 124 5.61 39.96 -9.68
CA TYR A 124 4.29 40.53 -9.94
C TYR A 124 3.46 40.65 -8.66
N ASN A 125 4.09 40.63 -7.49
CA ASN A 125 3.41 40.70 -6.19
C ASN A 125 3.13 42.13 -5.71
N ASP A 126 3.50 43.13 -6.51
CA ASP A 126 3.22 44.55 -6.29
C ASP A 126 2.09 45.06 -7.19
N GLU A 127 1.52 46.21 -6.82
CA GLU A 127 0.43 46.82 -7.64
C GLU A 127 0.81 47.11 -9.10
N LYS A 128 2.10 47.43 -9.33
CA LYS A 128 2.60 47.68 -10.70
C LYS A 128 2.65 46.40 -11.52
N GLY A 129 3.12 45.32 -10.91
CA GLY A 129 3.19 44.00 -11.53
C GLY A 129 1.80 43.46 -11.86
N ILE A 130 0.83 43.61 -10.94
CA ILE A 130 -0.58 43.21 -11.18
C ILE A 130 -1.18 43.98 -12.35
N LYS A 131 -0.97 45.31 -12.40
CA LYS A 131 -1.45 46.14 -13.53
C LYS A 131 -0.86 45.70 -14.87
N LEU A 132 0.43 45.34 -14.91
CA LEU A 132 1.09 44.82 -16.11
C LEU A 132 0.47 43.49 -16.58
N ILE A 133 0.19 42.57 -15.64
CA ILE A 133 -0.47 41.31 -15.96
C ILE A 133 -1.86 41.58 -16.53
N LEU A 134 -2.67 42.42 -15.87
CA LEU A 134 -4.03 42.73 -16.31
C LEU A 134 -4.03 43.36 -17.70
N GLN A 135 -3.08 44.24 -18.01
CA GLN A 135 -2.90 44.80 -19.35
C GLN A 135 -2.53 43.75 -20.41
N SER A 136 -1.67 42.76 -20.02
CA SER A 136 -1.28 41.67 -20.93
C SER A 136 -2.44 40.73 -21.24
N LEU A 137 -3.39 40.61 -20.32
CA LEU A 137 -4.57 39.74 -20.43
C LEU A 137 -5.77 40.39 -21.14
N ASN A 138 -5.63 41.63 -21.62
CA ASN A 138 -6.71 42.32 -22.36
C ASN A 138 -7.26 41.55 -23.56
N ARG A 139 -6.43 40.67 -24.15
CA ARG A 139 -6.83 39.78 -25.27
C ARG A 139 -7.43 38.45 -24.81
N ALA A 140 -7.49 38.18 -23.49
CA ALA A 140 -7.97 36.92 -22.90
C ALA A 140 -8.96 37.18 -21.77
N PRO A 141 -10.16 37.68 -22.02
CA PRO A 141 -11.11 38.15 -20.99
C PRO A 141 -11.58 37.06 -20.05
N ARG A 142 -11.49 35.79 -20.44
CA ARG A 142 -11.79 34.66 -19.53
C ARG A 142 -10.72 34.43 -18.44
N GLN A 143 -9.47 34.85 -18.71
CA GLN A 143 -8.36 34.71 -17.77
C GLN A 143 -8.26 35.90 -16.79
N GLN A 144 -8.90 37.03 -17.12
CA GLN A 144 -8.98 38.21 -16.25
C GLN A 144 -9.97 38.05 -15.08
N ARG A 145 -10.86 37.05 -15.13
CA ARG A 145 -11.92 36.85 -14.14
C ARG A 145 -11.53 35.84 -13.03
N LEU A 146 -10.28 35.42 -13.00
CA LEU A 146 -9.68 34.62 -11.89
C LEU A 146 -9.05 35.54 -10.86
#